data_a00482771c0bc13cf6bbcaab47750df7
#
_entry.id   a00482771c0bc13cf6bbcaab47750df7
#
_cell.length_a   1.000
_cell.length_b   1.000
_cell.length_c   1.000
_cell.angle_alpha   90.00
_cell.angle_beta   90.00
_cell.angle_gamma   90.00
#
_symmetry.space_group_name_H-M   'P 1'
#
loop_
_entity.id
_entity.type
_entity.pdbx_description
1 polymer ?
#
loop_
_entity_poly.entity_id
_entity_poly.type
_entity_poly.pdbx_seq_one_letter_code
_entity_poly.pdbx_strand_id
1 'polypeptide(L)'
;MCGFSRRFDESYRAAYKKVENGLIGRPSVLRSQTCDKHDPSGFYVEYASWSGGVFVDMAVHDIDLTLWFFGSDIIPKSISAYGLTAVTPDLKKHNDFDNAVGIVEFWNGKIAYYYCSRMMAHGQEDVTEIIGTEGKLSVNLNPADNLVNYYHAGGITREVPATYWGRFEQAFVRETQEFVDACLDDTPLPMKLGNAVKAVQIGAWLQEALVSGKQLKFDETGRRVEASKI
;
A
#
# COMPACT_ATOMS: atom_id res chain seq x y z
N MET A 1 15.34 -8.99 -8.26
CA MET A 1 14.72 -7.79 -7.69
C MET A 1 13.24 -8.07 -7.48
N CYS A 2 12.60 -7.48 -6.49
CA CYS A 2 11.14 -7.49 -6.38
C CYS A 2 10.60 -6.18 -6.98
N GLY A 3 9.52 -6.24 -7.77
CA GLY A 3 8.98 -5.09 -8.48
C GLY A 3 7.87 -4.41 -7.68
N PHE A 4 8.21 -3.49 -6.80
CA PHE A 4 7.24 -2.57 -6.21
C PHE A 4 7.17 -1.30 -7.07
N SER A 5 6.33 -1.33 -8.11
CA SER A 5 6.23 -0.31 -9.15
C SER A 5 6.09 1.13 -8.63
N ARG A 6 5.46 1.33 -7.47
CA ARG A 6 5.30 2.67 -6.88
C ARG A 6 6.63 3.36 -6.55
N ARG A 7 7.70 2.60 -6.26
CA ARG A 7 9.04 3.18 -6.07
C ARG A 7 9.65 3.73 -7.36
N PHE A 8 9.10 3.37 -8.51
CA PHE A 8 9.52 3.82 -9.84
C PHE A 8 8.57 4.88 -10.43
N ASP A 9 7.47 5.17 -9.75
CA ASP A 9 6.55 6.25 -10.12
C ASP A 9 7.17 7.61 -9.83
N GLU A 10 7.04 8.55 -10.76
CA GLU A 10 7.66 9.87 -10.68
C GLU A 10 7.16 10.67 -9.47
N SER A 11 5.87 10.62 -9.20
CA SER A 11 5.25 11.35 -8.09
C SER A 11 5.72 10.82 -6.73
N TYR A 12 5.78 9.50 -6.57
CA TYR A 12 6.31 8.88 -5.35
C TYR A 12 7.80 9.19 -5.16
N ARG A 13 8.60 9.17 -6.23
CA ARG A 13 10.02 9.57 -6.17
C ARG A 13 10.20 11.03 -5.81
N ALA A 14 9.38 11.92 -6.38
CA ALA A 14 9.40 13.33 -6.01
C ALA A 14 9.02 13.55 -4.54
N ALA A 15 8.03 12.82 -4.03
CA ALA A 15 7.67 12.85 -2.61
C ALA A 15 8.81 12.33 -1.72
N TYR A 16 9.44 11.21 -2.10
CA TYR A 16 10.55 10.63 -1.34
C TYR A 16 11.74 11.60 -1.23
N LYS A 17 12.15 12.23 -2.33
CA LYS A 17 13.22 13.25 -2.32
C LYS A 17 12.90 14.43 -1.40
N LYS A 18 11.63 14.85 -1.32
CA LYS A 18 11.20 15.92 -0.41
C LYS A 18 11.29 15.49 1.06
N VAL A 19 10.96 14.23 1.35
CA VAL A 19 11.12 13.66 2.70
C VAL A 19 12.61 13.56 3.08
N GLU A 20 13.47 13.05 2.19
CA GLU A 20 14.92 12.99 2.40
C GLU A 20 15.53 14.36 2.67
N ASN A 21 15.04 15.40 2.00
CA ASN A 21 15.48 16.78 2.18
C ASN A 21 14.87 17.44 3.43
N GLY A 22 14.13 16.71 4.26
CA GLY A 22 13.58 17.21 5.52
C GLY A 22 12.38 18.14 5.37
N LEU A 23 11.75 18.27 4.18
CA LEU A 23 10.71 19.26 3.91
C LEU A 23 9.50 19.17 4.85
N ILE A 24 9.20 18.01 5.39
CA ILE A 24 8.07 17.79 6.30
C ILE A 24 8.50 17.49 7.73
N GLY A 25 9.78 17.73 8.07
CA GLY A 25 10.36 17.33 9.33
C GLY A 25 10.41 15.80 9.47
N ARG A 26 10.16 15.25 10.65
CA ARG A 26 10.17 13.81 10.90
C ARG A 26 8.85 13.18 10.42
N PRO A 27 8.86 12.26 9.42
CA PRO A 27 7.68 11.51 9.05
C PRO A 27 7.13 10.70 10.23
N SER A 28 5.85 10.85 10.55
CA SER A 28 5.25 10.29 11.76
C SER A 28 4.00 9.46 11.48
N VAL A 29 3.19 9.86 10.50
CA VAL A 29 1.99 9.11 10.09
C VAL A 29 2.02 8.91 8.58
N LEU A 30 1.73 7.68 8.14
CA LEU A 30 1.49 7.38 6.74
C LEU A 30 0.08 6.84 6.59
N ARG A 31 -0.68 7.47 5.70
CA ARG A 31 -1.98 6.99 5.23
C ARG A 31 -1.83 6.54 3.79
N SER A 32 -2.15 5.29 3.51
CA SER A 32 -2.07 4.79 2.14
C SER A 32 -3.24 3.88 1.81
N GLN A 33 -3.65 3.90 0.56
CA GLN A 33 -4.75 3.07 0.09
C GLN A 33 -4.49 2.55 -1.32
N THR A 34 -4.97 1.33 -1.53
CA THR A 34 -5.07 0.67 -2.83
C THR A 34 -6.51 0.28 -3.04
N CYS A 35 -7.15 0.87 -4.03
CA CYS A 35 -8.56 0.66 -4.30
C CYS A 35 -8.75 0.34 -5.78
N ASP A 36 -9.16 -0.90 -6.05
CA ASP A 36 -9.42 -1.40 -7.39
C ASP A 36 -10.87 -1.16 -7.79
N LYS A 37 -11.09 -0.96 -9.08
CA LYS A 37 -12.41 -0.94 -9.66
C LYS A 37 -13.11 -2.28 -9.42
N HIS A 38 -14.41 -2.21 -9.09
CA HIS A 38 -15.23 -3.41 -8.94
C HIS A 38 -15.23 -4.25 -10.23
N ASP A 39 -14.87 -5.51 -10.10
CA ASP A 39 -14.90 -6.51 -11.17
C ASP A 39 -15.97 -7.58 -10.88
N PRO A 40 -17.08 -7.58 -11.62
CA PRO A 40 -18.16 -8.56 -11.46
C PRO A 40 -17.85 -9.92 -12.09
N SER A 41 -16.71 -10.12 -12.73
CA SER A 41 -16.36 -11.36 -13.45
C SER A 41 -16.20 -12.59 -12.55
N GLY A 42 -16.01 -12.38 -11.24
CA GLY A 42 -15.67 -13.43 -10.28
C GLY A 42 -14.18 -13.72 -10.15
N PHE A 43 -13.34 -13.02 -10.91
CA PHE A 43 -11.88 -13.19 -10.87
C PHE A 43 -11.32 -13.09 -9.44
N TYR A 44 -11.73 -12.09 -8.66
CA TYR A 44 -11.22 -11.92 -7.29
C TYR A 44 -11.59 -13.04 -6.34
N VAL A 45 -12.72 -13.73 -6.56
CA VAL A 45 -13.11 -14.89 -5.75
C VAL A 45 -12.19 -16.07 -6.02
N GLU A 46 -11.89 -16.35 -7.29
CA GLU A 46 -10.96 -17.40 -7.67
C GLU A 46 -9.56 -17.10 -7.16
N TYR A 47 -9.09 -15.89 -7.41
CA TYR A 47 -7.78 -15.39 -7.01
C TYR A 47 -7.54 -15.42 -5.50
N ALA A 48 -8.56 -15.13 -4.68
CA ALA A 48 -8.49 -15.16 -3.22
C ALA A 48 -8.08 -16.54 -2.65
N SER A 49 -8.28 -17.63 -3.41
CA SER A 49 -7.90 -18.97 -2.98
C SER A 49 -6.39 -19.15 -2.78
N TRP A 50 -5.56 -18.30 -3.40
CA TRP A 50 -4.09 -18.38 -3.36
C TRP A 50 -3.35 -17.03 -3.25
N SER A 51 -4.07 -15.90 -3.23
CA SER A 51 -3.47 -14.56 -3.16
C SER A 51 -2.81 -14.24 -1.82
N GLY A 52 -3.13 -14.97 -0.76
CA GLY A 52 -2.69 -14.67 0.61
C GLY A 52 -3.59 -13.67 1.35
N GLY A 53 -4.68 -13.24 0.73
CA GLY A 53 -5.67 -12.31 1.28
C GLY A 53 -5.39 -10.84 0.96
N VAL A 54 -6.39 -10.00 1.23
CA VAL A 54 -6.44 -8.59 0.78
C VAL A 54 -5.22 -7.75 1.20
N PHE A 55 -4.64 -8.00 2.37
CA PHE A 55 -3.46 -7.25 2.82
C PHE A 55 -2.16 -7.73 2.18
N VAL A 56 -2.06 -9.00 1.83
CA VAL A 56 -0.87 -9.54 1.13
C VAL A 56 -0.91 -9.17 -0.34
N ASP A 57 -2.10 -9.20 -0.95
CA ASP A 57 -2.28 -8.88 -2.35
C ASP A 57 -2.22 -7.37 -2.62
N MET A 58 -3.01 -6.59 -1.91
CA MET A 58 -3.17 -5.16 -2.19
C MET A 58 -2.26 -4.28 -1.33
N ALA A 59 -2.33 -4.40 0.00
CA ALA A 59 -1.62 -3.49 0.89
C ALA A 59 -0.10 -3.69 0.89
N VAL A 60 0.43 -4.79 0.34
CA VAL A 60 1.88 -5.01 0.27
C VAL A 60 2.61 -3.84 -0.40
N HIS A 61 1.99 -3.19 -1.37
CA HIS A 61 2.51 -1.99 -2.03
C HIS A 61 2.53 -0.77 -1.09
N ASP A 62 1.51 -0.61 -0.27
CA ASP A 62 1.40 0.47 0.72
C ASP A 62 2.35 0.25 1.90
N ILE A 63 2.53 -1.02 2.29
CA ILE A 63 3.49 -1.43 3.31
C ILE A 63 4.92 -1.18 2.83
N ASP A 64 5.23 -1.49 1.58
CA ASP A 64 6.52 -1.18 0.98
C ASP A 64 6.80 0.33 0.98
N LEU A 65 5.82 1.17 0.63
CA LEU A 65 5.93 2.62 0.76
C LEU A 65 6.19 3.05 2.21
N THR A 66 5.53 2.40 3.18
CA THR A 66 5.78 2.68 4.60
C THR A 66 7.24 2.41 4.98
N LEU A 67 7.78 1.26 4.57
CA LEU A 67 9.19 0.93 4.79
C LEU A 67 10.14 1.88 4.07
N TRP A 68 9.74 2.42 2.95
CA TRP A 68 10.54 3.38 2.20
C TRP A 68 10.57 4.76 2.87
N PHE A 69 9.41 5.31 3.21
CA PHE A 69 9.30 6.65 3.81
C PHE A 69 9.72 6.70 5.29
N PHE A 70 9.53 5.62 6.02
CA PHE A 70 9.82 5.57 7.46
C PHE A 70 11.20 5.00 7.80
N GLY A 71 11.83 4.31 6.84
CA GLY A 71 13.04 3.53 7.03
C GLY A 71 12.75 2.03 7.12
N SER A 72 13.61 1.21 6.53
CA SER A 72 13.42 -0.24 6.45
C SER A 72 13.67 -1.00 7.76
N ASP A 73 14.24 -0.35 8.75
CA ASP A 73 14.59 -0.88 10.08
C ASP A 73 13.46 -0.77 11.10
N ILE A 74 12.35 -0.08 10.77
CA ILE A 74 11.22 0.08 11.68
C ILE A 74 10.63 -1.28 12.11
N ILE A 75 10.25 -1.37 13.38
CA ILE A 75 9.71 -2.59 13.99
C ILE A 75 8.26 -2.35 14.39
N PRO A 76 7.30 -3.18 13.92
CA PRO A 76 5.93 -3.12 14.41
C PRO A 76 5.87 -3.32 15.93
N LYS A 77 5.03 -2.53 16.60
CA LYS A 77 4.70 -2.65 18.03
C LYS A 77 3.33 -3.31 18.20
N SER A 78 2.36 -2.86 17.40
CA SER A 78 1.04 -3.49 17.36
C SER A 78 0.43 -3.43 15.97
N ILE A 79 -0.41 -4.43 15.67
CA ILE A 79 -1.14 -4.54 14.39
C ILE A 79 -2.59 -4.85 14.70
N SER A 80 -3.50 -4.07 14.12
CA SER A 80 -4.94 -4.29 14.17
C SER A 80 -5.54 -4.17 12.78
N ALA A 81 -6.53 -5.00 12.46
CA ALA A 81 -7.20 -4.95 11.17
C ALA A 81 -8.69 -5.26 11.29
N TYR A 82 -9.48 -4.68 10.41
CA TYR A 82 -10.92 -4.87 10.29
C TYR A 82 -11.29 -4.97 8.81
N GLY A 83 -12.31 -5.76 8.50
CA GLY A 83 -12.76 -5.90 7.12
C GLY A 83 -14.24 -6.28 7.05
N LEU A 84 -14.77 -6.09 5.85
CA LEU A 84 -16.14 -6.47 5.52
C LEU A 84 -16.23 -6.93 4.06
N THR A 85 -17.28 -7.66 3.75
CA THR A 85 -17.62 -8.09 2.39
C THR A 85 -18.90 -7.36 1.99
N ALA A 86 -18.76 -6.33 1.17
CA ALA A 86 -19.87 -5.48 0.75
C ALA A 86 -20.51 -5.94 -0.56
N VAL A 87 -19.69 -6.24 -1.56
CA VAL A 87 -20.14 -6.49 -2.94
C VAL A 87 -19.83 -7.89 -3.45
N THR A 88 -18.88 -8.59 -2.82
CA THR A 88 -18.43 -9.92 -3.27
C THR A 88 -18.52 -10.93 -2.11
N PRO A 89 -19.74 -11.38 -1.71
CA PRO A 89 -19.93 -12.23 -0.53
C PRO A 89 -19.21 -13.58 -0.61
N ASP A 90 -18.91 -14.05 -1.80
CA ASP A 90 -18.21 -15.32 -2.02
C ASP A 90 -16.74 -15.32 -1.56
N LEU A 91 -16.13 -14.17 -1.34
CA LEU A 91 -14.79 -14.04 -0.73
C LEU A 91 -14.72 -14.67 0.67
N LYS A 92 -15.85 -14.73 1.39
CA LYS A 92 -15.94 -15.38 2.70
C LYS A 92 -15.53 -16.85 2.69
N LYS A 93 -15.67 -17.55 1.55
CA LYS A 93 -15.23 -18.94 1.38
C LYS A 93 -13.72 -19.11 1.57
N HIS A 94 -12.97 -18.04 1.33
CA HIS A 94 -11.51 -18.00 1.44
C HIS A 94 -11.03 -17.18 2.65
N ASN A 95 -11.93 -16.80 3.58
CA ASN A 95 -11.63 -15.89 4.68
C ASN A 95 -11.01 -14.57 4.19
N ASP A 96 -11.46 -14.07 3.03
CA ASP A 96 -11.02 -12.81 2.45
C ASP A 96 -12.16 -11.80 2.36
N PHE A 97 -11.82 -10.56 2.06
CA PHE A 97 -12.69 -9.39 2.15
C PHE A 97 -12.52 -8.50 0.92
N ASP A 98 -13.59 -7.80 0.53
CA ASP A 98 -13.51 -6.80 -0.53
C ASP A 98 -13.20 -5.38 -0.01
N ASN A 99 -13.26 -5.19 1.30
CA ASN A 99 -12.83 -3.97 1.97
C ASN A 99 -12.13 -4.31 3.29
N ALA A 100 -10.96 -3.68 3.52
CA ALA A 100 -10.21 -3.87 4.74
C ALA A 100 -9.47 -2.60 5.17
N VAL A 101 -9.38 -2.40 6.47
CA VAL A 101 -8.59 -1.34 7.11
C VAL A 101 -7.58 -1.98 8.06
N GLY A 102 -6.31 -1.59 7.93
CA GLY A 102 -5.24 -2.05 8.79
C GLY A 102 -4.47 -0.90 9.43
N ILE A 103 -4.10 -1.05 10.68
CA ILE A 103 -3.29 -0.07 11.43
C ILE A 103 -2.07 -0.78 11.99
N VAL A 104 -0.89 -0.19 11.75
CA VAL A 104 0.39 -0.64 12.30
C VAL A 104 1.01 0.49 13.11
N GLU A 105 1.17 0.28 14.40
CA GLU A 105 1.98 1.12 15.28
C GLU A 105 3.41 0.58 15.32
N PHE A 106 4.41 1.46 15.27
CA PHE A 106 5.82 1.10 15.31
C PHE A 106 6.49 1.59 16.60
N TRP A 107 7.51 0.86 17.07
CA TRP A 107 8.24 1.21 18.30
C TRP A 107 8.92 2.57 18.27
N ASN A 108 9.24 3.11 17.10
CA ASN A 108 9.82 4.44 16.93
C ASN A 108 8.78 5.59 16.97
N GLY A 109 7.55 5.31 17.42
CA GLY A 109 6.49 6.30 17.58
C GLY A 109 5.85 6.74 16.26
N LYS A 110 5.91 5.89 15.21
CA LYS A 110 5.24 6.13 13.94
C LYS A 110 4.00 5.24 13.79
N ILE A 111 3.06 5.68 12.97
CA ILE A 111 1.83 4.94 12.68
C ILE A 111 1.62 4.91 11.17
N ALA A 112 1.30 3.73 10.65
CA ALA A 112 0.78 3.59 9.30
C ALA A 112 -0.63 3.00 9.34
N TYR A 113 -1.52 3.49 8.45
CA TYR A 113 -2.79 2.85 8.25
C TYR A 113 -3.11 2.71 6.77
N TYR A 114 -3.77 1.60 6.46
CA TYR A 114 -4.02 1.15 5.12
C TYR A 114 -5.50 0.96 4.89
N TYR A 115 -5.97 1.32 3.71
CA TYR A 115 -7.29 0.96 3.23
C TYR A 115 -7.16 0.22 1.91
N CYS A 116 -7.80 -0.94 1.84
CA CYS A 116 -7.89 -1.75 0.63
C CYS A 116 -9.35 -1.90 0.23
N SER A 117 -9.65 -1.73 -1.05
CA SER A 117 -11.01 -1.90 -1.56
C SER A 117 -11.01 -2.48 -2.96
N ARG A 118 -11.96 -3.38 -3.24
CA ARG A 118 -12.24 -3.94 -4.58
C ARG A 118 -13.65 -3.58 -5.06
N MET A 119 -14.15 -2.43 -4.63
CA MET A 119 -15.51 -2.01 -4.98
C MET A 119 -15.63 -0.61 -5.56
N MET A 120 -14.51 0.01 -6.00
CA MET A 120 -14.58 1.37 -6.55
C MET A 120 -15.36 1.39 -7.87
N ALA A 121 -16.35 2.27 -7.94
CA ALA A 121 -17.18 2.41 -9.13
C ALA A 121 -16.50 3.18 -10.26
N HIS A 122 -15.59 4.10 -9.90
CA HIS A 122 -15.03 5.10 -10.83
C HIS A 122 -13.69 4.68 -11.45
N GLY A 123 -12.96 3.72 -10.88
CA GLY A 123 -11.65 3.29 -11.39
C GLY A 123 -10.64 3.01 -10.28
N GLN A 124 -9.36 3.02 -10.65
CA GLN A 124 -8.24 2.79 -9.76
C GLN A 124 -7.96 4.02 -8.88
N GLU A 125 -7.79 3.80 -7.58
CA GLU A 125 -7.47 4.86 -6.63
C GLU A 125 -6.32 4.43 -5.70
N ASP A 126 -5.11 4.86 -6.03
CA ASP A 126 -3.90 4.65 -5.22
C ASP A 126 -3.48 6.00 -4.63
N VAL A 127 -3.72 6.19 -3.36
CA VAL A 127 -3.47 7.46 -2.66
C VAL A 127 -2.54 7.24 -1.49
N THR A 128 -1.55 8.10 -1.32
CA THR A 128 -0.67 8.10 -0.15
C THR A 128 -0.49 9.50 0.40
N GLU A 129 -0.62 9.65 1.72
CA GLU A 129 -0.26 10.85 2.45
C GLU A 129 0.84 10.54 3.47
N ILE A 130 1.88 11.34 3.46
CA ILE A 130 3.00 11.27 4.41
C ILE A 130 2.92 12.53 5.27
N ILE A 131 2.66 12.36 6.57
CA ILE A 131 2.46 13.43 7.51
C ILE A 131 3.67 13.46 8.45
N GLY A 132 4.38 14.56 8.44
CA GLY A 132 5.53 14.82 9.30
C GLY A 132 5.25 15.88 10.35
N THR A 133 6.27 16.19 11.15
CA THR A 133 6.17 17.17 12.25
C THR A 133 6.08 18.62 11.76
N GLU A 134 6.46 18.90 10.51
CA GLU A 134 6.53 20.25 9.95
C GLU A 134 5.72 20.41 8.65
N GLY A 135 5.09 19.35 8.17
CA GLY A 135 4.28 19.41 6.96
C GLY A 135 3.71 18.07 6.52
N LYS A 136 3.04 18.10 5.38
CA LYS A 136 2.41 16.94 4.78
C LYS A 136 2.68 16.89 3.27
N LEU A 137 2.90 15.70 2.75
CA LEU A 137 2.88 15.41 1.32
C LEU A 137 1.70 14.50 1.00
N SER A 138 1.12 14.68 -0.17
CA SER A 138 0.12 13.76 -0.71
C SER A 138 0.48 13.38 -2.13
N VAL A 139 0.32 12.10 -2.46
CA VAL A 139 0.48 11.56 -3.80
C VAL A 139 -0.88 11.08 -4.26
N ASN A 140 -1.31 11.57 -5.43
CA ASN A 140 -2.56 11.18 -6.10
C ASN A 140 -3.84 11.38 -5.25
N LEU A 141 -3.89 12.39 -4.38
CA LEU A 141 -5.04 12.65 -3.50
C LEU A 141 -6.35 12.85 -4.28
N ASN A 142 -6.26 13.38 -5.47
CA ASN A 142 -7.37 13.52 -6.42
C ASN A 142 -7.01 12.74 -7.69
N PRO A 143 -7.32 11.46 -7.79
CA PRO A 143 -6.95 10.64 -8.94
C PRO A 143 -7.41 11.26 -10.26
N ALA A 144 -6.53 11.26 -11.24
CA ALA A 144 -6.80 11.73 -12.58
C ALA A 144 -5.89 10.99 -13.57
N ASP A 145 -6.44 10.60 -14.71
CA ASP A 145 -5.68 9.96 -15.79
C ASP A 145 -4.81 10.98 -16.53
N ASN A 146 -5.31 12.20 -16.62
CA ASN A 146 -4.63 13.32 -17.27
C ASN A 146 -5.04 14.66 -16.64
N LEU A 147 -4.60 15.78 -17.19
CA LEU A 147 -4.88 17.12 -16.70
C LEU A 147 -6.19 17.72 -17.24
N VAL A 148 -7.01 16.96 -17.98
CA VAL A 148 -8.25 17.44 -18.57
C VAL A 148 -9.39 17.36 -17.57
N ASN A 149 -10.06 18.49 -17.35
CA ASN A 149 -11.31 18.57 -16.60
C ASN A 149 -12.43 18.99 -17.54
N TYR A 150 -13.56 18.32 -17.47
CA TYR A 150 -14.78 18.68 -18.21
C TYR A 150 -15.73 19.45 -17.29
N TYR A 151 -16.03 20.68 -17.66
CA TYR A 151 -16.92 21.58 -16.94
C TYR A 151 -18.29 21.54 -17.61
N HIS A 152 -19.33 21.14 -16.91
CA HIS A 152 -20.69 21.00 -17.42
C HIS A 152 -21.74 21.41 -16.36
N ALA A 153 -23.05 21.43 -16.71
CA ALA A 153 -24.11 21.87 -15.81
C ALA A 153 -24.20 21.04 -14.50
N GLY A 154 -23.75 19.79 -14.50
CA GLY A 154 -23.72 18.92 -13.32
C GLY A 154 -22.46 19.09 -12.45
N GLY A 155 -21.51 19.96 -12.84
CA GLY A 155 -20.27 20.19 -12.11
C GLY A 155 -19.00 19.97 -12.93
N ILE A 156 -17.98 19.47 -12.29
CA ILE A 156 -16.67 19.19 -12.90
C ILE A 156 -16.43 17.69 -12.86
N THR A 157 -16.10 17.09 -13.99
CA THR A 157 -15.71 15.70 -14.11
C THR A 157 -14.31 15.55 -14.69
N ARG A 158 -13.66 14.45 -14.38
CA ARG A 158 -12.34 14.08 -14.91
C ARG A 158 -12.28 12.57 -15.14
N GLU A 159 -11.40 12.15 -16.01
CA GLU A 159 -11.10 10.75 -16.21
C GLU A 159 -10.16 10.25 -15.11
N VAL A 160 -10.37 9.00 -14.67
CA VAL A 160 -9.55 8.31 -13.67
C VAL A 160 -9.02 7.04 -14.31
N PRO A 161 -7.78 6.62 -14.03
CA PRO A 161 -7.26 5.37 -14.56
C PRO A 161 -8.21 4.20 -14.25
N ALA A 162 -8.53 3.40 -15.25
CA ALA A 162 -9.43 2.27 -15.07
C ALA A 162 -8.81 1.15 -14.22
N THR A 163 -7.49 1.01 -14.29
CA THR A 163 -6.71 -0.04 -13.62
C THR A 163 -5.34 0.47 -13.22
N TYR A 164 -4.65 -0.28 -12.34
CA TYR A 164 -3.25 0.00 -11.97
C TYR A 164 -2.28 -0.03 -13.16
N TRP A 165 -2.57 -0.76 -14.22
CA TRP A 165 -1.76 -0.76 -15.43
C TRP A 165 -1.66 0.63 -16.05
N GLY A 166 -2.78 1.31 -16.27
CA GLY A 166 -2.79 2.68 -16.77
C GLY A 166 -2.13 3.64 -15.77
N ARG A 167 -2.46 3.50 -14.48
CA ARG A 167 -1.89 4.38 -13.43
C ARG A 167 -0.37 4.29 -13.33
N PHE A 168 0.22 3.12 -13.51
CA PHE A 168 1.65 2.88 -13.28
C PHE A 168 2.44 2.50 -14.54
N GLU A 169 1.91 2.73 -15.73
CA GLU A 169 2.54 2.35 -17.00
C GLU A 169 4.01 2.79 -17.07
N GLN A 170 4.29 4.06 -16.83
CA GLN A 170 5.65 4.60 -16.87
C GLN A 170 6.54 4.08 -15.72
N ALA A 171 5.95 3.72 -14.60
CA ALA A 171 6.67 3.10 -13.50
C ALA A 171 7.16 1.69 -13.85
N PHE A 172 6.35 0.89 -14.53
CA PHE A 172 6.77 -0.44 -15.01
C PHE A 172 7.90 -0.36 -16.03
N VAL A 173 7.84 0.60 -16.95
CA VAL A 173 8.92 0.83 -17.93
C VAL A 173 10.21 1.19 -17.19
N ARG A 174 10.16 2.15 -16.27
CA ARG A 174 11.33 2.59 -15.49
C ARG A 174 11.89 1.48 -14.60
N GLU A 175 11.04 0.70 -13.96
CA GLU A 175 11.43 -0.45 -13.14
C GLU A 175 12.25 -1.45 -13.96
N THR A 176 11.76 -1.80 -15.15
CA THR A 176 12.44 -2.73 -16.05
C THR A 176 13.77 -2.15 -16.53
N GLN A 177 13.79 -0.87 -16.93
CA GLN A 177 15.01 -0.21 -17.41
C GLN A 177 16.08 -0.17 -16.31
N GLU A 178 15.75 0.29 -15.11
CA GLU A 178 16.71 0.37 -13.99
C GLU A 178 17.23 -1.01 -13.56
N PHE A 179 16.41 -2.06 -13.68
CA PHE A 179 16.87 -3.42 -13.45
C PHE A 179 17.90 -3.85 -14.50
N VAL A 180 17.61 -3.60 -15.78
CA VAL A 180 18.52 -3.93 -16.90
C VAL A 180 19.82 -3.16 -16.76
N ASP A 181 19.76 -1.85 -16.52
CA ASP A 181 20.95 -1.00 -16.36
C ASP A 181 21.82 -1.49 -15.19
N ALA A 182 21.20 -1.81 -14.04
CA ALA A 182 21.95 -2.37 -12.90
C ALA A 182 22.64 -3.69 -13.21
N CYS A 183 22.01 -4.55 -14.03
CA CYS A 183 22.62 -5.82 -14.45
C CYS A 183 23.76 -5.61 -15.45
N LEU A 184 23.64 -4.63 -16.38
CA LEU A 184 24.67 -4.34 -17.38
C LEU A 184 25.89 -3.65 -16.77
N ASP A 185 25.65 -2.76 -15.82
CA ASP A 185 26.71 -1.94 -15.19
C ASP A 185 27.27 -2.58 -13.91
N ASP A 186 26.81 -3.78 -13.53
CA ASP A 186 27.18 -4.48 -12.30
C ASP A 186 27.03 -3.60 -11.03
N THR A 187 25.95 -2.83 -10.98
CA THR A 187 25.63 -1.94 -9.86
C THR A 187 24.57 -2.54 -8.92
N PRO A 188 24.48 -2.07 -7.67
CA PRO A 188 23.45 -2.54 -6.75
C PRO A 188 22.04 -2.34 -7.31
N LEU A 189 21.20 -3.38 -7.18
CA LEU A 189 19.80 -3.30 -7.58
C LEU A 189 19.06 -2.18 -6.82
N PRO A 190 18.13 -1.48 -7.50
CA PRO A 190 17.38 -0.34 -6.92
C PRO A 190 16.63 -0.70 -5.63
N MET A 191 16.27 -1.97 -5.46
CA MET A 191 15.54 -2.44 -4.30
C MET A 191 16.11 -3.73 -3.72
N LYS A 192 16.32 -3.73 -2.40
CA LYS A 192 16.79 -4.90 -1.65
C LYS A 192 15.64 -5.89 -1.42
N LEU A 193 15.88 -7.17 -1.69
CA LEU A 193 14.88 -8.23 -1.52
C LEU A 193 14.37 -8.33 -0.07
N GLY A 194 15.24 -8.05 0.93
CA GLY A 194 14.85 -8.06 2.34
C GLY A 194 13.68 -7.12 2.68
N ASN A 195 13.58 -5.99 1.99
CA ASN A 195 12.44 -5.07 2.18
C ASN A 195 11.13 -5.68 1.67
N ALA A 196 11.18 -6.41 0.57
CA ALA A 196 10.02 -7.12 0.04
C ALA A 196 9.55 -8.22 0.99
N VAL A 197 10.46 -9.01 1.53
CA VAL A 197 10.15 -10.04 2.54
C VAL A 197 9.48 -9.42 3.76
N LYS A 198 10.00 -8.28 4.25
CA LYS A 198 9.42 -7.57 5.38
C LYS A 198 8.02 -7.01 5.07
N ALA A 199 7.81 -6.48 3.87
CA ALA A 199 6.49 -5.99 3.46
C ALA A 199 5.46 -7.11 3.43
N VAL A 200 5.79 -8.26 2.84
CA VAL A 200 4.92 -9.45 2.81
C VAL A 200 4.65 -9.97 4.22
N GLN A 201 5.65 -9.98 5.10
CA GLN A 201 5.48 -10.40 6.48
C GLN A 201 4.50 -9.52 7.26
N ILE A 202 4.60 -8.20 7.11
CA ILE A 202 3.64 -7.26 7.74
C ILE A 202 2.25 -7.45 7.13
N GLY A 203 2.13 -7.65 5.82
CA GLY A 203 0.89 -7.98 5.14
C GLY A 203 0.24 -9.25 5.68
N ALA A 204 1.02 -10.31 5.88
CA ALA A 204 0.55 -11.57 6.48
C ALA A 204 0.07 -11.39 7.93
N TRP A 205 0.74 -10.56 8.73
CA TRP A 205 0.30 -10.23 10.08
C TRP A 205 -0.99 -9.39 10.09
N LEU A 206 -1.14 -8.47 9.16
CA LEU A 206 -2.40 -7.73 8.98
C LEU A 206 -3.55 -8.66 8.60
N GLN A 207 -3.30 -9.60 7.69
CA GLN A 207 -4.30 -10.61 7.30
C GLN A 207 -4.65 -11.53 8.48
N GLU A 208 -3.66 -11.95 9.26
CA GLU A 208 -3.91 -12.73 10.48
C GLU A 208 -4.75 -11.95 11.50
N ALA A 209 -4.41 -10.68 11.75
CA ALA A 209 -5.19 -9.83 12.65
C ALA A 209 -6.63 -9.65 12.16
N LEU A 210 -6.84 -9.51 10.85
CA LEU A 210 -8.14 -9.39 10.21
C LEU A 210 -8.99 -10.65 10.40
N VAL A 211 -8.44 -11.80 10.08
CA VAL A 211 -9.16 -13.09 10.14
C VAL A 211 -9.43 -13.52 11.58
N SER A 212 -8.46 -13.31 12.48
CA SER A 212 -8.61 -13.70 13.90
C SER A 212 -9.43 -12.70 14.73
N GLY A 213 -9.60 -11.45 14.24
CA GLY A 213 -10.20 -10.36 15.00
C GLY A 213 -9.37 -9.93 16.23
N LYS A 214 -8.11 -10.32 16.30
CA LYS A 214 -7.22 -10.05 17.44
C LYS A 214 -6.11 -9.08 17.05
N GLN A 215 -5.80 -8.15 17.98
CA GLN A 215 -4.60 -7.34 17.86
C GLN A 215 -3.35 -8.22 18.06
N LEU A 216 -2.39 -8.09 17.15
CA LEU A 216 -1.06 -8.68 17.31
C LEU A 216 -0.14 -7.67 18.00
N LYS A 217 0.74 -8.15 18.88
CA LYS A 217 1.73 -7.33 19.60
C LYS A 217 3.12 -7.91 19.42
N PHE A 218 4.12 -7.02 19.39
CA PHE A 218 5.52 -7.36 19.18
C PHE A 218 6.38 -6.60 20.19
N ASP A 219 7.48 -7.21 20.62
CA ASP A 219 8.52 -6.55 21.40
C ASP A 219 9.43 -5.68 20.51
N GLU A 220 10.35 -4.95 21.13
CA GLU A 220 11.29 -4.06 20.42
C GLU A 220 12.25 -4.81 19.48
N THR A 221 12.37 -6.13 19.61
CA THR A 221 13.16 -6.97 18.71
C THR A 221 12.35 -7.48 17.51
N GLY A 222 11.05 -7.20 17.48
CA GLY A 222 10.12 -7.66 16.45
C GLY A 222 9.60 -9.09 16.68
N ARG A 223 9.83 -9.66 17.86
CA ARG A 223 9.25 -10.97 18.22
C ARG A 223 7.82 -10.79 18.70
N ARG A 224 6.98 -11.71 18.28
CA ARG A 224 5.58 -11.72 18.70
C ARG A 224 5.46 -11.96 20.20
N VAL A 225 4.63 -11.15 20.85
CA VAL A 225 4.29 -11.28 22.26
C VAL A 225 2.88 -11.83 22.36
N GLU A 226 2.69 -12.93 23.07
CA GLU A 226 1.34 -13.43 23.36
C GLU A 226 0.61 -12.42 24.26
N ALA A 227 -0.66 -12.15 23.94
CA ALA A 227 -1.50 -11.36 24.84
C ALA A 227 -1.57 -12.09 26.18
N SER A 228 -1.01 -11.49 27.24
CA SER A 228 -1.22 -12.00 28.59
C SER A 228 -2.73 -12.13 28.82
N LYS A 229 -3.17 -13.32 29.20
CA LYS A 229 -4.55 -13.53 29.64
C LYS A 229 -4.79 -12.59 30.83
N ILE A 230 -5.57 -11.52 30.59
CA ILE A 230 -6.14 -10.70 31.67
C ILE A 230 -7.35 -11.45 32.21
#